data_620c8997ec4c3055ea2d8035b4378e70
#
_entry.id   620c8997ec4c3055ea2d8035b4378e70
#
_cell.length_a   1.000
_cell.length_b   1.000
_cell.length_c   1.000
_cell.angle_alpha   90.00
_cell.angle_beta   90.00
_cell.angle_gamma   90.00
#
_symmetry.space_group_name_H-M   'P 1'
#
loop_
_entity.id
_entity.type
_entity.pdbx_description
1 polymer ?
#
loop_
_entity_poly.entity_id
_entity_poly.type
_entity_poly.pdbx_seq_one_letter_code
_entity_poly.pdbx_strand_id
1 'polypeptide(L)'
;MLRIDHFRGFDAYYVIPPQAATARDGHWRQGPGMKLFRAVERALGKQAIIAEDLGYLTDSVRQLLRETGFPGMKVLQMAFDSRGVESDYLPHNYGRNCVCYVGTHDNDTALGWLESLSPEDRAFAVDYLKLTEGEGYHWGLMRSALASAADTAIVTAQDLLGLGHEARMNKPSTLGLSLIHISEPTRRTPI
;
A
#
# COMPACT_ATOMS: atom_id res chain seq x y z
N MET A 1 14.30 8.13 -1.03
CA MET A 1 12.84 8.15 -0.74
C MET A 1 12.57 7.19 0.39
N LEU A 2 11.72 7.56 1.36
CA LEU A 2 11.35 6.78 2.53
C LEU A 2 9.86 6.51 2.51
N ARG A 3 9.41 5.26 2.77
CA ARG A 3 8.00 4.95 3.04
C ARG A 3 7.77 4.92 4.54
N ILE A 4 6.82 5.70 5.02
CA ILE A 4 6.36 5.68 6.40
C ILE A 4 5.13 4.79 6.48
N ASP A 5 5.25 3.71 7.23
CA ASP A 5 4.19 2.74 7.47
C ASP A 5 3.16 3.29 8.46
N HIS A 6 1.90 2.86 8.30
CA HIS A 6 0.78 3.21 9.18
C HIS A 6 0.68 4.71 9.47
N PHE A 7 0.64 5.53 8.39
CA PHE A 7 0.65 7.00 8.50
C PHE A 7 -0.47 7.55 9.38
N ARG A 8 -1.64 6.91 9.42
CA ARG A 8 -2.74 7.31 10.30
C ARG A 8 -2.36 7.35 11.79
N GLY A 9 -1.37 6.57 12.22
CA GLY A 9 -0.86 6.56 13.60
C GLY A 9 -0.31 7.91 14.05
N PHE A 10 0.07 8.78 13.12
CA PHE A 10 0.53 10.14 13.43
C PHE A 10 -0.63 11.09 13.72
N ASP A 11 -1.84 10.80 13.22
CA ASP A 11 -3.06 11.51 13.61
C ASP A 11 -3.60 10.98 14.94
N ALA A 12 -3.88 9.69 15.01
CA ALA A 12 -4.32 9.02 16.23
C ALA A 12 -3.93 7.54 16.21
N TYR A 13 -3.62 7.00 17.38
CA TYR A 13 -3.26 5.60 17.56
C TYR A 13 -4.03 4.97 18.71
N TYR A 14 -4.27 3.67 18.62
CA TYR A 14 -5.02 2.93 19.62
C TYR A 14 -4.08 2.36 20.68
N VAL A 15 -4.37 2.65 21.95
CA VAL A 15 -3.57 2.20 23.10
C VAL A 15 -4.31 1.11 23.82
N ILE A 16 -3.69 -0.02 24.03
CA ILE A 16 -4.20 -1.15 24.79
C ILE A 16 -3.35 -1.29 26.05
N PRO A 17 -3.94 -1.25 27.28
CA PRO A 17 -3.19 -1.48 28.50
C PRO A 17 -2.50 -2.86 28.49
N PRO A 18 -1.26 -3.00 29.01
CA PRO A 18 -0.54 -4.26 28.97
C PRO A 18 -1.25 -5.43 29.66
N GLN A 19 -2.09 -5.14 30.64
CA GLN A 19 -2.88 -6.13 31.39
C GLN A 19 -4.27 -6.39 30.80
N ALA A 20 -4.64 -5.73 29.70
CA ALA A 20 -5.95 -5.91 29.08
C ALA A 20 -6.07 -7.30 28.46
N ALA A 21 -7.16 -7.98 28.73
CA ALA A 21 -7.43 -9.30 28.16
C ALA A 21 -7.77 -9.24 26.65
N THR A 22 -8.31 -8.11 26.20
CA THR A 22 -8.71 -7.90 24.80
C THR A 22 -8.45 -6.46 24.37
N ALA A 23 -8.44 -6.22 23.07
CA ALA A 23 -8.32 -4.88 22.50
C ALA A 23 -9.53 -3.96 22.82
N ARG A 24 -10.65 -4.50 23.32
CA ARG A 24 -11.84 -3.71 23.70
C ARG A 24 -11.57 -2.75 24.85
N ASP A 25 -10.61 -3.07 25.71
CA ASP A 25 -10.24 -2.25 26.87
C ASP A 25 -9.30 -1.09 26.51
N GLY A 26 -9.01 -0.92 25.23
CA GLY A 26 -8.18 0.14 24.73
C GLY A 26 -8.92 1.45 24.46
N HIS A 27 -8.15 2.47 24.10
CA HIS A 27 -8.69 3.79 23.74
C HIS A 27 -7.80 4.49 22.72
N TRP A 28 -8.38 5.40 21.96
CA TRP A 28 -7.63 6.24 21.02
C TRP A 28 -6.87 7.36 21.71
N ARG A 29 -5.65 7.59 21.27
CA ARG A 29 -4.83 8.75 21.68
C ARG A 29 -4.43 9.55 20.47
N GLN A 30 -4.43 10.87 20.62
CA GLN A 30 -3.97 11.81 19.61
C GLN A 30 -2.47 11.60 19.35
N GLY A 31 -2.10 11.50 18.09
CA GLY A 31 -0.72 11.44 17.63
C GLY A 31 -0.07 12.83 17.54
N PRO A 32 1.21 12.90 17.18
CA PRO A 32 1.95 14.16 17.11
C PRO A 32 1.54 15.05 15.93
N GLY A 33 0.88 14.51 14.93
CA GLY A 33 0.42 15.22 13.75
C GLY A 33 1.51 16.04 13.05
N MET A 34 1.13 17.18 12.51
CA MET A 34 2.03 18.11 11.82
C MET A 34 3.20 18.62 12.67
N LYS A 35 3.11 18.55 14.01
CA LYS A 35 4.24 18.97 14.87
C LYS A 35 5.50 18.16 14.59
N LEU A 36 5.35 16.84 14.39
CA LEU A 36 6.47 15.96 14.05
C LEU A 36 7.03 16.31 12.68
N PHE A 37 6.20 16.38 11.65
CA PHE A 37 6.66 16.61 10.27
C PHE A 37 7.32 17.98 10.10
N ARG A 38 6.80 19.01 10.76
CA ARG A 38 7.47 20.33 10.81
C ARG A 38 8.81 20.28 11.53
N ALA A 39 8.96 19.46 12.57
CA ALA A 39 10.24 19.28 13.25
C ALA A 39 11.26 18.55 12.37
N VAL A 40 10.82 17.51 11.66
CA VAL A 40 11.64 16.78 10.69
C VAL A 40 12.11 17.71 9.57
N GLU A 41 11.19 18.50 8.98
CA GLU A 41 11.53 19.43 7.91
C GLU A 41 12.52 20.52 8.36
N ARG A 42 12.36 21.05 9.58
CA ARG A 42 13.32 22.02 10.15
C ARG A 42 14.70 21.44 10.37
N ALA A 43 14.78 20.16 10.79
CA ALA A 43 16.05 19.51 11.12
C ALA A 43 16.77 18.97 9.90
N LEU A 44 16.05 18.44 8.93
CA LEU A 44 16.58 17.65 7.80
C LEU A 44 16.27 18.25 6.43
N GLY A 45 15.52 19.35 6.36
CA GLY A 45 14.96 19.87 5.12
C GLY A 45 13.83 18.99 4.58
N LYS A 46 13.33 19.32 3.38
CA LYS A 46 12.29 18.53 2.72
C LYS A 46 12.80 17.13 2.42
N GLN A 47 12.03 16.13 2.84
CA GLN A 47 12.32 14.72 2.62
C GLN A 47 11.35 14.12 1.59
N ALA A 48 11.86 13.23 0.74
CA ALA A 48 11.02 12.45 -0.17
C ALA A 48 10.39 11.29 0.61
N ILE A 49 9.14 11.47 1.05
CA ILE A 49 8.39 10.54 1.90
C ILE A 49 7.13 10.10 1.17
N ILE A 50 6.86 8.79 1.19
CA ILE A 50 5.58 8.18 0.83
C ILE A 50 4.85 7.84 2.12
N ALA A 51 3.61 8.26 2.25
CA ALA A 51 2.77 7.93 3.40
C ALA A 51 1.94 6.67 3.09
N GLU A 52 2.06 5.64 3.92
CA GLU A 52 1.14 4.51 3.85
C GLU A 52 -0.17 4.90 4.52
N ASP A 53 -1.18 5.17 3.68
CA ASP A 53 -2.51 5.64 4.05
C ASP A 53 -3.60 4.64 3.66
N LEU A 54 -3.28 3.35 3.71
CA LEU A 54 -4.22 2.29 3.37
C LEU A 54 -5.26 2.06 4.48
N GLY A 55 -6.41 1.50 4.10
CA GLY A 55 -7.49 1.14 5.02
C GLY A 55 -8.45 2.29 5.31
N TYR A 56 -9.04 2.28 6.52
CA TYR A 56 -10.04 3.28 6.91
C TYR A 56 -9.40 4.61 7.28
N LEU A 57 -9.66 5.64 6.50
CA LEU A 57 -9.15 7.00 6.70
C LEU A 57 -10.26 7.93 7.23
N THR A 58 -9.99 8.58 8.36
CA THR A 58 -10.80 9.67 8.88
C THR A 58 -10.49 10.98 8.13
N ASP A 59 -11.38 11.97 8.22
CA ASP A 59 -11.14 13.28 7.61
C ASP A 59 -9.88 13.97 8.17
N SER A 60 -9.55 13.76 9.45
CA SER A 60 -8.34 14.29 10.07
C SER A 60 -7.07 13.67 9.50
N VAL A 61 -7.05 12.36 9.20
CA VAL A 61 -5.93 11.69 8.51
C VAL A 61 -5.78 12.23 7.09
N ARG A 62 -6.89 12.38 6.35
CA ARG A 62 -6.89 12.96 5.00
C ARG A 62 -6.38 14.41 5.03
N GLN A 63 -6.74 15.18 6.05
CA GLN A 63 -6.24 16.55 6.25
C GLN A 63 -4.73 16.53 6.53
N LEU A 64 -4.26 15.68 7.44
CA LEU A 64 -2.84 15.55 7.77
C LEU A 64 -2.02 15.19 6.52
N LEU A 65 -2.51 14.26 5.69
CA LEU A 65 -1.87 13.90 4.43
C LEU A 65 -1.77 15.10 3.48
N ARG A 66 -2.85 15.87 3.32
CA ARG A 66 -2.83 17.10 2.50
C ARG A 66 -1.84 18.14 3.03
N GLU A 67 -1.79 18.34 4.35
CA GLU A 67 -0.90 19.32 4.98
C GLU A 67 0.58 18.96 4.85
N THR A 68 0.93 17.66 4.91
CA THR A 68 2.31 17.19 4.67
C THR A 68 2.71 17.29 3.20
N GLY A 69 1.75 17.19 2.28
CA GLY A 69 2.00 17.10 0.85
C GLY A 69 2.62 15.78 0.42
N PHE A 70 2.69 14.79 1.29
CA PHE A 70 3.23 13.47 0.96
C PHE A 70 2.30 12.73 0.01
N PRO A 71 2.84 12.02 -1.00
CA PRO A 71 2.03 11.09 -1.77
C PRO A 71 1.53 9.96 -0.88
N GLY A 72 0.23 9.68 -0.96
CA GLY A 72 -0.38 8.47 -0.41
C GLY A 72 -0.20 7.28 -1.33
N MET A 73 -0.70 6.12 -0.93
CA MET A 73 -0.61 4.87 -1.69
C MET A 73 -1.94 4.49 -2.31
N LYS A 74 -1.88 3.94 -3.52
CA LYS A 74 -2.99 3.32 -4.22
C LYS A 74 -2.59 1.89 -4.60
N VAL A 75 -3.32 0.91 -4.10
CA VAL A 75 -3.05 -0.51 -4.35
C VAL A 75 -4.13 -1.06 -5.25
N LEU A 76 -3.78 -1.40 -6.49
CA LEU A 76 -4.72 -1.83 -7.53
C LEU A 76 -5.52 -3.06 -7.11
N GLN A 77 -4.90 -4.02 -6.42
CA GLN A 77 -5.58 -5.21 -5.91
C GLN A 77 -6.72 -4.91 -4.91
N MET A 78 -6.74 -3.72 -4.30
CA MET A 78 -7.79 -3.31 -3.35
C MET A 78 -9.00 -2.67 -4.05
N ALA A 79 -8.95 -2.49 -5.37
CA ALA A 79 -10.01 -1.84 -6.14
C ALA A 79 -11.19 -2.77 -6.47
N PHE A 80 -10.96 -4.08 -6.50
CA PHE A 80 -11.86 -5.08 -7.06
C PHE A 80 -12.40 -6.02 -5.97
N ASP A 81 -12.95 -5.43 -4.94
CA ASP A 81 -13.81 -6.13 -4.02
C ASP A 81 -15.26 -5.68 -4.30
N SER A 82 -16.22 -6.57 -4.06
CA SER A 82 -17.64 -6.40 -4.36
C SER A 82 -18.33 -5.19 -3.71
N ARG A 83 -17.58 -4.25 -3.14
CA ARG A 83 -18.07 -3.04 -2.45
C ARG A 83 -18.39 -1.86 -3.37
N GLY A 84 -18.24 -2.02 -4.69
CA GLY A 84 -18.78 -1.10 -5.69
C GLY A 84 -17.77 -0.18 -6.38
N VAL A 85 -18.30 0.52 -7.40
CA VAL A 85 -17.54 1.38 -8.33
C VAL A 85 -17.02 2.70 -7.72
N GLU A 86 -17.29 2.98 -6.46
CA GLU A 86 -16.85 4.20 -5.76
C GLU A 86 -15.50 4.01 -5.02
N SER A 87 -14.81 2.91 -5.26
CA SER A 87 -13.53 2.64 -4.58
C SER A 87 -12.48 3.68 -4.93
N ASP A 88 -11.90 4.30 -3.91
CA ASP A 88 -10.75 5.21 -4.05
C ASP A 88 -9.51 4.53 -4.69
N TYR A 89 -9.54 3.19 -4.83
CA TYR A 89 -8.47 2.39 -5.42
C TYR A 89 -8.67 2.09 -6.91
N LEU A 90 -9.80 2.50 -7.52
CA LEU A 90 -9.97 2.40 -8.97
C LEU A 90 -9.14 3.48 -9.67
N PRO A 91 -8.36 3.14 -10.70
CA PRO A 91 -7.42 4.05 -11.36
C PRO A 91 -8.00 5.38 -11.82
N HIS A 92 -9.27 5.42 -12.22
CA HIS A 92 -9.92 6.67 -12.66
C HIS A 92 -10.18 7.66 -11.49
N ASN A 93 -10.10 7.20 -10.23
CA ASN A 93 -10.26 8.03 -9.04
C ASN A 93 -8.91 8.52 -8.47
N TYR A 94 -7.78 8.18 -9.10
CA TYR A 94 -6.48 8.60 -8.59
C TYR A 94 -6.22 10.09 -8.84
N GLY A 95 -5.76 10.77 -7.78
CA GLY A 95 -5.07 12.04 -7.94
C GLY A 95 -3.62 11.81 -8.39
N ARG A 96 -2.94 12.87 -8.85
CA ARG A 96 -1.54 12.76 -9.30
C ARG A 96 -0.57 12.46 -8.16
N ASN A 97 -0.71 13.18 -7.04
CA ASN A 97 0.19 13.05 -5.88
C ASN A 97 -0.08 11.75 -5.11
N CYS A 98 0.16 10.62 -5.75
CA CYS A 98 0.10 9.30 -5.12
C CYS A 98 1.09 8.33 -5.77
N VAL A 99 1.35 7.23 -5.09
CA VAL A 99 2.14 6.12 -5.58
C VAL A 99 1.20 4.93 -5.83
N CYS A 100 1.13 4.47 -7.06
CA CYS A 100 0.33 3.32 -7.44
C CYS A 100 1.16 2.03 -7.36
N TYR A 101 0.57 0.99 -6.82
CA TYR A 101 1.10 -0.36 -6.76
C TYR A 101 0.11 -1.34 -7.41
N VAL A 102 0.59 -2.38 -8.05
CA VAL A 102 -0.27 -3.55 -8.34
C VAL A 102 -0.63 -4.23 -7.02
N GLY A 103 0.36 -4.62 -6.26
CA GLY A 103 0.29 -5.08 -4.88
C GLY A 103 1.57 -4.69 -4.14
N THR A 104 1.53 -4.67 -2.81
CA THR A 104 2.69 -4.44 -1.94
C THR A 104 3.28 -5.79 -1.50
N HIS A 105 4.32 -5.76 -0.67
CA HIS A 105 4.88 -6.96 -0.05
C HIS A 105 3.89 -7.74 0.83
N ASP A 106 2.83 -7.10 1.31
CA ASP A 106 1.77 -7.72 2.12
C ASP A 106 0.66 -8.35 1.28
N ASN A 107 0.58 -7.99 0.01
CA ASN A 107 -0.38 -8.55 -0.93
C ASN A 107 0.13 -9.85 -1.57
N ASP A 108 -0.73 -10.54 -2.28
CA ASP A 108 -0.35 -11.64 -3.15
C ASP A 108 0.31 -11.11 -4.43
N THR A 109 0.97 -11.99 -5.18
CA THR A 109 1.40 -11.65 -6.54
C THR A 109 0.20 -11.31 -7.42
N ALA A 110 0.42 -10.58 -8.52
CA ALA A 110 -0.64 -10.20 -9.45
C ALA A 110 -1.46 -11.41 -9.94
N LEU A 111 -0.78 -12.51 -10.30
CA LEU A 111 -1.44 -13.73 -10.75
C LEU A 111 -2.14 -14.46 -9.60
N GLY A 112 -1.46 -14.65 -8.46
CA GLY A 112 -2.05 -15.30 -7.30
C GLY A 112 -3.29 -14.57 -6.77
N TRP A 113 -3.25 -13.24 -6.76
CA TRP A 113 -4.42 -12.43 -6.44
C TRP A 113 -5.57 -12.63 -7.43
N LEU A 114 -5.31 -12.54 -8.75
CA LEU A 114 -6.34 -12.68 -9.77
C LEU A 114 -7.01 -14.07 -9.75
N GLU A 115 -6.24 -15.11 -9.41
CA GLU A 115 -6.74 -16.47 -9.24
C GLU A 115 -7.59 -16.64 -7.97
N SER A 116 -7.31 -15.86 -6.93
CA SER A 116 -8.00 -15.93 -5.64
C SER A 116 -9.35 -15.17 -5.61
N LEU A 117 -9.64 -14.36 -6.62
CA LEU A 117 -10.88 -13.58 -6.70
C LEU A 117 -12.10 -14.46 -6.90
N SER A 118 -13.27 -13.98 -6.44
CA SER A 118 -14.56 -14.53 -6.86
C SER A 118 -14.71 -14.42 -8.38
N PRO A 119 -15.52 -15.28 -9.02
CA PRO A 119 -15.78 -15.16 -10.46
C PRO A 119 -16.28 -13.76 -10.88
N GLU A 120 -17.12 -13.14 -10.06
CA GLU A 120 -17.67 -11.81 -10.31
C GLU A 120 -16.58 -10.72 -10.22
N ASP A 121 -15.79 -10.71 -9.16
CA ASP A 121 -14.71 -9.74 -8.96
C ASP A 121 -13.64 -9.89 -10.04
N ARG A 122 -13.33 -11.14 -10.40
CA ARG A 122 -12.39 -11.43 -11.49
C ARG A 122 -12.90 -10.92 -12.83
N ALA A 123 -14.16 -11.17 -13.15
CA ALA A 123 -14.77 -10.67 -14.39
C ALA A 123 -14.76 -9.14 -14.44
N PHE A 124 -15.08 -8.49 -13.32
CA PHE A 124 -15.00 -7.04 -13.21
C PHE A 124 -13.57 -6.52 -13.40
N ALA A 125 -12.59 -7.10 -12.74
CA ALA A 125 -11.17 -6.71 -12.88
C ALA A 125 -10.68 -6.88 -14.32
N VAL A 126 -10.97 -8.03 -14.95
CA VAL A 126 -10.59 -8.33 -16.33
C VAL A 126 -11.22 -7.34 -17.31
N ASP A 127 -12.53 -7.08 -17.18
CA ASP A 127 -13.20 -6.14 -18.07
C ASP A 127 -12.75 -4.69 -17.84
N TYR A 128 -12.70 -4.23 -16.61
CA TYR A 128 -12.31 -2.86 -16.28
C TYR A 128 -10.89 -2.52 -16.74
N LEU A 129 -9.93 -3.40 -16.46
CA LEU A 129 -8.51 -3.20 -16.80
C LEU A 129 -8.15 -3.66 -18.21
N LYS A 130 -9.14 -4.24 -18.95
CA LYS A 130 -8.95 -4.80 -20.30
C LYS A 130 -7.80 -5.82 -20.34
N LEU A 131 -7.82 -6.72 -19.35
CA LEU A 131 -6.82 -7.78 -19.26
C LEU A 131 -7.07 -8.85 -20.32
N THR A 132 -6.01 -9.35 -20.95
CA THR A 132 -6.08 -10.42 -21.96
C THR A 132 -5.02 -11.49 -21.71
N GLU A 133 -5.30 -12.72 -22.12
CA GLU A 133 -4.32 -13.81 -22.08
C GLU A 133 -3.13 -13.54 -23.01
N GLY A 134 -3.39 -12.94 -24.17
CA GLY A 134 -2.34 -12.66 -25.16
C GLY A 134 -1.31 -11.64 -24.69
N GLU A 135 -1.70 -10.67 -23.85
CA GLU A 135 -0.75 -9.75 -23.18
C GLU A 135 -0.09 -10.43 -21.97
N GLY A 136 -0.79 -11.33 -21.31
CA GLY A 136 -0.48 -11.84 -19.99
C GLY A 136 -1.11 -10.99 -18.89
N TYR A 137 -1.89 -11.60 -17.99
CA TYR A 137 -2.66 -10.87 -16.98
C TYR A 137 -1.79 -10.00 -16.06
N HIS A 138 -0.60 -10.49 -15.66
CA HIS A 138 0.35 -9.72 -14.86
C HIS A 138 0.84 -8.47 -15.59
N TRP A 139 1.12 -8.57 -16.89
CA TRP A 139 1.51 -7.43 -17.72
C TRP A 139 0.37 -6.41 -17.85
N GLY A 140 -0.86 -6.87 -18.05
CA GLY A 140 -2.04 -6.01 -18.11
C GLY A 140 -2.28 -5.24 -16.80
N LEU A 141 -2.06 -5.90 -15.64
CA LEU A 141 -2.13 -5.25 -14.33
C LEU A 141 -1.01 -4.20 -14.16
N MET A 142 0.22 -4.51 -14.51
CA MET A 142 1.33 -3.55 -14.48
C MET A 142 1.11 -2.38 -15.44
N ARG A 143 0.66 -2.66 -16.67
CA ARG A 143 0.27 -1.61 -17.63
C ARG A 143 -0.77 -0.67 -17.05
N SER A 144 -1.78 -1.21 -16.36
CA SER A 144 -2.84 -0.40 -15.76
C SER A 144 -2.33 0.49 -14.63
N ALA A 145 -1.39 0.01 -13.81
CA ALA A 145 -0.72 0.81 -12.80
C ALA A 145 0.12 1.94 -13.44
N LEU A 146 0.91 1.62 -14.46
CA LEU A 146 1.78 2.57 -15.18
C LEU A 146 0.98 3.59 -15.99
N ALA A 147 -0.21 3.25 -16.49
CA ALA A 147 -1.10 4.13 -17.25
C ALA A 147 -2.02 4.98 -16.35
N SER A 148 -1.98 4.79 -15.03
CA SER A 148 -2.78 5.56 -14.09
C SER A 148 -2.35 7.03 -14.00
N ALA A 149 -3.17 7.87 -13.35
CA ALA A 149 -2.82 9.28 -13.13
C ALA A 149 -1.73 9.49 -12.06
N ALA A 150 -1.30 8.44 -11.36
CA ALA A 150 -0.31 8.53 -10.29
C ALA A 150 1.05 9.02 -10.83
N ASP A 151 1.70 9.92 -10.10
CA ASP A 151 3.04 10.42 -10.48
C ASP A 151 4.13 9.33 -10.38
N THR A 152 3.87 8.27 -9.64
CA THR A 152 4.80 7.14 -9.48
C THR A 152 4.03 5.82 -9.48
N ALA A 153 4.55 4.81 -10.19
CA ALA A 153 4.10 3.44 -10.09
C ALA A 153 5.24 2.53 -9.64
N ILE A 154 4.94 1.60 -8.73
CA ILE A 154 5.90 0.60 -8.23
C ILE A 154 5.31 -0.78 -8.50
N VAL A 155 6.11 -1.64 -9.12
CA VAL A 155 5.76 -3.03 -9.40
C VAL A 155 6.73 -3.97 -8.69
N THR A 156 6.26 -5.14 -8.28
CA THR A 156 7.11 -6.13 -7.62
C THR A 156 7.89 -6.94 -8.66
N ALA A 157 9.05 -7.45 -8.28
CA ALA A 157 9.82 -8.32 -9.16
C ALA A 157 9.07 -9.61 -9.49
N GLN A 158 8.25 -10.11 -8.54
CA GLN A 158 7.41 -11.29 -8.73
C GLN A 158 6.39 -11.07 -9.84
N ASP A 159 5.76 -9.90 -9.87
CA ASP A 159 4.79 -9.55 -10.92
C ASP A 159 5.48 -9.38 -12.27
N LEU A 160 6.67 -8.75 -12.31
CA LEU A 160 7.46 -8.61 -13.54
C LEU A 160 7.84 -9.96 -14.14
N LEU A 161 8.13 -10.96 -13.28
CA LEU A 161 8.49 -12.30 -13.69
C LEU A 161 7.27 -13.23 -13.92
N GLY A 162 6.04 -12.74 -13.68
CA GLY A 162 4.83 -13.52 -13.84
C GLY A 162 4.71 -14.70 -12.88
N LEU A 163 5.18 -14.54 -11.65
CA LEU A 163 5.17 -15.60 -10.65
C LEU A 163 3.80 -15.69 -9.96
N GLY A 164 3.40 -16.92 -9.59
CA GLY A 164 2.14 -17.20 -8.91
C GLY A 164 2.22 -17.01 -7.38
N HIS A 165 1.20 -17.50 -6.70
CA HIS A 165 1.01 -17.40 -5.24
C HIS A 165 2.22 -17.90 -4.43
N GLU A 166 2.95 -18.90 -4.92
CA GLU A 166 4.13 -19.48 -4.28
C GLU A 166 5.27 -18.47 -4.07
N ALA A 167 5.29 -17.39 -4.86
CA ALA A 167 6.29 -16.32 -4.78
C ALA A 167 5.86 -15.14 -3.91
N ARG A 168 4.74 -15.24 -3.18
CA ARG A 168 4.27 -14.20 -2.27
C ARG A 168 5.31 -13.92 -1.20
N MET A 169 5.71 -12.65 -1.05
CA MET A 169 6.78 -12.23 -0.14
C MET A 169 6.40 -12.31 1.33
N ASN A 170 5.16 -11.95 1.66
CA ASN A 170 4.67 -11.93 3.03
C ASN A 170 3.19 -12.27 3.08
N LYS A 171 2.80 -13.01 4.12
CA LYS A 171 1.39 -13.25 4.44
C LYS A 171 1.13 -12.67 5.84
N PRO A 172 0.45 -11.52 5.94
CA PRO A 172 0.16 -10.89 7.22
C PRO A 172 -0.48 -11.86 8.21
N SER A 173 -0.19 -11.68 9.50
CA SER A 173 -0.66 -12.53 10.59
C SER A 173 -0.14 -13.97 10.59
N THR A 174 0.93 -14.28 9.85
CA THR A 174 1.63 -15.57 9.94
C THR A 174 2.97 -15.43 10.64
N LEU A 175 3.34 -16.42 11.44
CA LEU A 175 4.66 -16.49 12.05
C LEU A 175 5.68 -17.03 11.03
N GLY A 176 6.85 -16.40 10.97
CA GLY A 176 8.00 -16.94 10.23
C GLY A 176 8.12 -16.51 8.77
N LEU A 177 7.14 -15.80 8.19
CA LEU A 177 7.23 -15.24 6.83
C LEU A 177 7.46 -13.72 6.81
N SER A 178 7.10 -13.03 7.89
CA SER A 178 7.29 -11.59 7.96
C SER A 178 8.77 -11.24 7.98
N LEU A 179 9.20 -10.44 7.00
CA LEU A 179 10.54 -9.86 6.92
C LEU A 179 11.71 -10.85 6.71
N ILE A 180 11.48 -12.12 6.42
CA ILE A 180 12.57 -13.08 6.14
C ILE A 180 13.33 -12.76 4.84
N HIS A 181 12.74 -11.94 3.96
CA HIS A 181 13.33 -11.52 2.69
C HIS A 181 13.99 -10.14 2.76
N ILE A 182 14.12 -9.54 3.94
CA ILE A 182 14.90 -8.33 4.10
C ILE A 182 16.37 -8.70 3.92
N SER A 183 16.91 -8.39 2.74
CA SER A 183 18.37 -8.37 2.58
C SER A 183 18.90 -7.23 3.43
N GLU A 184 19.72 -7.54 4.44
CA GLU A 184 20.49 -6.53 5.14
C GLU A 184 21.25 -5.68 4.12
N PRO A 185 21.26 -4.34 4.27
CA PRO A 185 22.14 -3.53 3.44
C PRO A 185 23.56 -4.05 3.65
N THR A 186 24.16 -4.54 2.59
CA THR A 186 25.54 -5.01 2.60
C THR A 186 26.38 -3.92 3.23
N ARG A 187 26.91 -4.16 4.43
CA ARG A 187 27.93 -3.29 5.00
C ARG A 187 29.08 -3.30 4.00
N ARG A 188 29.26 -2.19 3.28
CA ARG A 188 30.50 -1.99 2.56
C ARG A 188 31.58 -1.97 3.61
N THR A 189 32.34 -3.04 3.71
CA THR A 189 33.63 -3.03 4.42
C THR A 189 34.46 -1.95 3.72
N PRO A 190 34.92 -0.93 4.43
CA PRO A 190 35.88 -0.01 3.84
C PRO A 190 37.10 -0.82 3.43
N ILE A 191 37.51 -0.68 2.16
CA ILE A 191 38.78 -1.16 1.67
C ILE A 191 39.87 -0.25 2.25
#